data_a54766e7b8559a63589c48d1f72ca09a
#
_entry.id   a54766e7b8559a63589c48d1f72ca09a
#
_cell.length_a   1.000
_cell.length_b   1.000
_cell.length_c   1.000
_cell.angle_alpha   90.00
_cell.angle_beta   90.00
_cell.angle_gamma   90.00
#
_symmetry.space_group_name_H-M   'P 1'
#
loop_
_entity.id
_entity.type
_entity.pdbx_description
1 polymer ?
#
loop_
_entity_poly.entity_id
_entity_poly.type
_entity_poly.pdbx_seq_one_letter_code
_entity_poly.pdbx_strand_id
1 'polypeptide(L)'
;MQVRRQSETARSKGYAIAALAEAPQNILEKIVWHKEQEVAQMYATEPIESIKAKLASVSPPRDFYGKLQNSPIKPALIAEVKKASPSKGLFRKDFDPIAIAQAYERGGASCLSVLTDREFFLGGFENLQLVRQAVELPLLCKEFIIDPYQIYLGRSHGADAVLLIAAILTDPELTELQALIHELGMAALVEVHTQAELDRVLQIPDVRLIGINNRNLENFVVELEQTKILMDRLDPLTRDKYLWVSESGIYTRHDLDFVQSCGASAVLVGESLIKLENIELAVSNLLEK
;
A
#
# COMPACT_ATOMS: atom_id res chain seq x y z
N MET A 1 10.59 -13.33 -4.09
CA MET A 1 11.96 -12.88 -3.67
C MET A 1 11.96 -12.75 -2.17
N GLN A 2 13.01 -13.22 -1.44
CA GLN A 2 13.12 -12.99 0.01
C GLN A 2 14.13 -11.85 0.23
N VAL A 3 13.67 -10.76 0.84
CA VAL A 3 14.52 -9.61 1.14
C VAL A 3 15.39 -9.91 2.36
N ARG A 4 16.70 -9.69 2.26
CA ARG A 4 17.62 -9.84 3.39
C ARG A 4 17.39 -8.71 4.42
N ARG A 5 17.56 -9.02 5.69
CA ARG A 5 17.47 -8.07 6.82
C ARG A 5 18.83 -7.85 7.44
N GLN A 6 19.06 -6.72 8.11
CA GLN A 6 20.30 -6.42 8.81
C GLN A 6 20.22 -6.70 10.32
N SER A 7 19.04 -6.65 10.92
CA SER A 7 18.88 -6.79 12.37
C SER A 7 18.96 -8.24 12.83
N GLU A 8 19.53 -8.48 14.02
CA GLU A 8 19.55 -9.81 14.64
C GLU A 8 18.14 -10.35 14.94
N THR A 9 17.18 -9.48 15.20
CA THR A 9 15.77 -9.83 15.39
C THR A 9 15.20 -10.52 14.16
N ALA A 10 15.68 -10.20 12.96
CA ALA A 10 15.28 -10.84 11.72
C ALA A 10 15.66 -12.33 11.65
N ARG A 11 16.74 -12.75 12.34
CA ARG A 11 17.15 -14.17 12.36
C ARG A 11 16.11 -15.05 13.06
N SER A 12 15.54 -14.59 14.16
CA SER A 12 14.51 -15.33 14.89
C SER A 12 13.21 -15.46 14.09
N LYS A 13 12.98 -14.57 13.13
CA LYS A 13 11.82 -14.53 12.23
C LYS A 13 12.09 -15.26 10.89
N GLY A 14 13.26 -15.88 10.70
CA GLY A 14 13.58 -16.71 9.54
C GLY A 14 14.13 -15.99 8.32
N TYR A 15 14.58 -14.72 8.45
CA TYR A 15 15.26 -14.01 7.36
C TYR A 15 16.74 -14.37 7.24
N ALA A 16 17.24 -14.34 6.00
CA ALA A 16 18.67 -14.29 5.77
C ALA A 16 19.25 -12.94 6.24
N ILE A 17 20.24 -12.96 7.12
CA ILE A 17 20.92 -11.75 7.58
C ILE A 17 22.08 -11.44 6.66
N ALA A 18 22.16 -10.19 6.19
CA ALA A 18 23.31 -9.71 5.42
C ALA A 18 24.55 -9.66 6.30
N ALA A 19 25.69 -10.01 5.74
CA ALA A 19 26.97 -9.75 6.39
C ALA A 19 27.17 -8.23 6.53
N LEU A 20 27.80 -7.78 7.63
CA LEU A 20 28.01 -6.36 7.97
C LEU A 20 28.71 -5.52 6.87
N ALA A 21 29.31 -6.16 5.87
CA ALA A 21 30.03 -5.52 4.76
C ALA A 21 29.32 -5.60 3.41
N GLU A 22 28.12 -6.18 3.34
CA GLU A 22 27.40 -6.32 2.07
C GLU A 22 26.56 -5.08 1.76
N ALA A 23 26.54 -4.69 0.50
CA ALA A 23 25.64 -3.66 -0.01
C ALA A 23 24.25 -4.27 -0.32
N PRO A 24 23.15 -3.44 -0.30
CA PRO A 24 21.84 -3.89 -0.76
C PRO A 24 21.91 -4.25 -2.24
N GLN A 25 21.29 -5.39 -2.61
CA GLN A 25 21.31 -5.93 -3.98
C GLN A 25 20.29 -5.26 -4.90
N ASN A 26 19.23 -4.69 -4.32
CA ASN A 26 18.17 -4.01 -5.05
C ASN A 26 17.58 -2.88 -4.20
N ILE A 27 16.68 -2.10 -4.82
CA ILE A 27 16.07 -0.95 -4.14
C ILE A 27 15.20 -1.36 -2.94
N LEU A 28 14.54 -2.51 -3.00
CA LEU A 28 13.67 -2.96 -1.92
C LEU A 28 14.48 -3.33 -0.67
N GLU A 29 15.61 -4.01 -0.83
CA GLU A 29 16.56 -4.23 0.28
C GLU A 29 17.07 -2.92 0.86
N LYS A 30 17.43 -1.96 -0.01
CA LYS A 30 17.88 -0.64 0.44
C LYS A 30 16.82 0.07 1.29
N ILE A 31 15.56 0.02 0.85
CA ILE A 31 14.43 0.60 1.57
C ILE A 31 14.24 -0.10 2.91
N VAL A 32 14.21 -1.43 2.94
CA VAL A 32 13.99 -2.21 4.16
C VAL A 32 15.11 -1.99 5.18
N TRP A 33 16.38 -1.96 4.75
CA TRP A 33 17.50 -1.69 5.64
C TRP A 33 17.48 -0.29 6.25
N HIS A 34 17.08 0.71 5.44
CA HIS A 34 16.84 2.06 5.95
C HIS A 34 15.67 2.07 6.96
N LYS A 35 14.58 1.36 6.64
CA LYS A 35 13.40 1.28 7.49
C LYS A 35 13.68 0.61 8.85
N GLU A 36 14.56 -0.38 8.91
CA GLU A 36 15.01 -0.97 10.20
C GLU A 36 15.69 0.09 11.09
N GLN A 37 16.51 0.98 10.51
CA GLN A 37 17.15 2.08 11.24
C GLN A 37 16.13 3.16 11.63
N GLU A 38 15.23 3.52 10.73
CA GLU A 38 14.18 4.51 10.96
C GLU A 38 13.25 4.08 12.11
N VAL A 39 12.79 2.83 12.10
CA VAL A 39 11.94 2.28 13.17
C VAL A 39 12.67 2.26 14.51
N ALA A 40 13.97 1.90 14.54
CA ALA A 40 14.75 1.97 15.77
C ALA A 40 14.85 3.40 16.33
N GLN A 41 15.01 4.40 15.44
CA GLN A 41 15.00 5.81 15.83
C GLN A 41 13.62 6.28 16.32
N MET A 42 12.55 5.80 15.69
CA MET A 42 11.18 6.09 16.12
C MET A 42 10.94 5.61 17.56
N TYR A 43 11.33 4.37 17.89
CA TYR A 43 11.24 3.84 19.27
C TYR A 43 12.06 4.66 20.27
N ALA A 44 13.25 5.16 19.87
CA ALA A 44 14.10 5.98 20.73
C ALA A 44 13.51 7.39 20.96
N THR A 45 12.75 7.91 19.99
CA THR A 45 12.19 9.26 20.03
C THR A 45 10.85 9.29 20.77
N GLU A 46 9.97 8.33 20.50
CA GLU A 46 8.65 8.22 21.13
C GLU A 46 8.36 6.75 21.47
N PRO A 47 8.18 6.39 22.76
CA PRO A 47 7.81 5.02 23.12
C PRO A 47 6.46 4.61 22.52
N ILE A 48 6.35 3.34 22.11
CA ILE A 48 5.13 2.79 21.48
C ILE A 48 3.88 2.98 22.37
N GLU A 49 4.04 2.96 23.70
CA GLU A 49 2.94 3.15 24.63
C GLU A 49 2.37 4.58 24.55
N SER A 50 3.19 5.59 24.24
CA SER A 50 2.72 6.95 23.98
C SER A 50 1.84 7.01 22.73
N ILE A 51 2.20 6.28 21.68
CA ILE A 51 1.40 6.22 20.43
C ILE A 51 0.09 5.48 20.69
N LYS A 52 0.12 4.35 21.41
CA LYS A 52 -1.08 3.60 21.80
C LYS A 52 -2.05 4.47 22.61
N ALA A 53 -1.53 5.28 23.53
CA ALA A 53 -2.36 6.19 24.31
C ALA A 53 -3.09 7.24 23.45
N LYS A 54 -2.47 7.71 22.36
CA LYS A 54 -3.12 8.64 21.41
C LYS A 54 -4.33 8.04 20.71
N LEU A 55 -4.38 6.71 20.53
CA LEU A 55 -5.47 6.05 19.81
C LEU A 55 -6.84 6.25 20.45
N ALA A 56 -6.90 6.48 21.77
CA ALA A 56 -8.14 6.76 22.48
C ALA A 56 -8.85 8.05 21.99
N SER A 57 -8.11 8.98 21.38
CA SER A 57 -8.62 10.24 20.84
C SER A 57 -8.84 10.24 19.33
N VAL A 58 -8.45 9.15 18.64
CA VAL A 58 -8.60 9.04 17.18
C VAL A 58 -9.96 8.45 16.84
N SER A 59 -10.68 9.09 15.91
CA SER A 59 -11.96 8.57 15.39
C SER A 59 -11.82 7.13 14.90
N PRO A 60 -12.85 6.27 15.04
CA PRO A 60 -12.81 4.92 14.48
C PRO A 60 -12.40 4.89 13.00
N PRO A 61 -11.76 3.80 12.53
CA PRO A 61 -11.46 3.66 11.11
C PRO A 61 -12.74 3.68 10.26
N ARG A 62 -12.65 4.32 9.10
CA ARG A 62 -13.67 4.22 8.05
C ARG A 62 -13.57 2.87 7.36
N ASP A 63 -14.70 2.34 6.89
CA ASP A 63 -14.74 1.03 6.22
C ASP A 63 -14.09 1.07 4.83
N PHE A 64 -12.76 0.85 4.78
CA PHE A 64 -11.99 0.82 3.55
C PHE A 64 -12.40 -0.35 2.64
N TYR A 65 -12.54 -1.55 3.22
CA TYR A 65 -12.92 -2.75 2.48
C TYR A 65 -14.32 -2.64 1.89
N GLY A 66 -15.32 -2.30 2.71
CA GLY A 66 -16.70 -2.16 2.25
C GLY A 66 -16.86 -1.03 1.24
N LYS A 67 -16.08 0.06 1.35
CA LYS A 67 -16.11 1.14 0.35
C LYS A 67 -15.64 0.67 -1.02
N LEU A 68 -14.62 -0.18 -1.10
CA LEU A 68 -14.17 -0.80 -2.35
C LEU A 68 -15.18 -1.83 -2.86
N GLN A 69 -15.66 -2.70 -1.97
CA GLN A 69 -16.59 -3.77 -2.32
C GLN A 69 -17.91 -3.23 -2.89
N ASN A 70 -18.45 -2.17 -2.29
CA ASN A 70 -19.75 -1.58 -2.65
C ASN A 70 -19.64 -0.36 -3.57
N SER A 71 -18.46 -0.08 -4.14
CA SER A 71 -18.28 1.03 -5.07
C SER A 71 -19.23 0.88 -6.27
N PRO A 72 -19.97 1.94 -6.65
CA PRO A 72 -20.85 1.93 -7.84
C PRO A 72 -20.04 1.88 -9.15
N ILE A 73 -18.76 2.25 -9.10
CA ILE A 73 -17.84 2.23 -10.24
C ILE A 73 -16.91 1.02 -10.09
N LYS A 74 -16.78 0.24 -11.16
CA LYS A 74 -15.88 -0.92 -11.19
C LYS A 74 -14.93 -0.82 -12.39
N PRO A 75 -13.64 -1.16 -12.15
CA PRO A 75 -13.03 -1.39 -10.84
C PRO A 75 -13.04 -0.14 -9.97
N ALA A 76 -13.14 -0.32 -8.65
CA ALA A 76 -13.09 0.79 -7.69
C ALA A 76 -11.71 1.45 -7.69
N LEU A 77 -11.63 2.78 -7.59
CA LEU A 77 -10.37 3.51 -7.63
C LEU A 77 -9.83 3.83 -6.23
N ILE A 78 -8.61 3.38 -5.94
CA ILE A 78 -7.75 3.87 -4.87
C ILE A 78 -6.78 4.87 -5.51
N ALA A 79 -6.98 6.18 -5.30
CA ALA A 79 -6.12 7.22 -5.88
C ALA A 79 -4.94 7.53 -4.94
N GLU A 80 -3.71 7.58 -5.47
CA GLU A 80 -2.49 7.67 -4.67
C GLU A 80 -1.94 9.09 -4.57
N VAL A 81 -1.89 9.62 -3.35
CA VAL A 81 -1.24 10.89 -2.98
C VAL A 81 0.26 10.65 -2.79
N LYS A 82 1.07 11.04 -3.79
CA LYS A 82 2.50 10.73 -3.85
C LYS A 82 3.31 11.90 -4.40
N LYS A 83 4.33 12.34 -3.66
CA LYS A 83 5.22 13.44 -4.07
C LYS A 83 6.31 13.00 -5.03
N ALA A 84 6.95 11.86 -4.73
CA ALA A 84 8.08 11.33 -5.49
C ALA A 84 8.10 9.79 -5.49
N SER A 85 8.97 9.19 -6.30
CA SER A 85 9.31 7.77 -6.22
C SER A 85 10.77 7.52 -6.64
N PRO A 86 11.42 6.42 -6.19
CA PRO A 86 12.79 6.08 -6.55
C PRO A 86 12.99 5.93 -8.06
N SER A 87 12.00 5.41 -8.77
CA SER A 87 12.09 5.11 -10.22
C SER A 87 11.85 6.33 -11.14
N LYS A 88 11.17 7.38 -10.64
CA LYS A 88 10.71 8.52 -11.49
C LYS A 88 11.11 9.89 -10.90
N GLY A 89 11.65 9.94 -9.69
CA GLY A 89 11.95 11.18 -8.99
C GLY A 89 10.70 11.97 -8.58
N LEU A 90 10.76 13.26 -8.62
CA LEU A 90 9.71 14.18 -8.19
C LEU A 90 8.57 14.24 -9.22
N PHE A 91 7.32 14.00 -8.78
CA PHE A 91 6.13 14.13 -9.63
C PHE A 91 5.58 15.55 -9.69
N ARG A 92 5.53 16.22 -8.53
CA ARG A 92 5.02 17.61 -8.42
C ARG A 92 5.92 18.45 -7.51
N LYS A 93 6.29 19.64 -8.01
CA LYS A 93 7.02 20.65 -7.22
C LYS A 93 6.09 21.34 -6.22
N ASP A 94 4.85 21.59 -6.63
CA ASP A 94 3.75 22.21 -5.91
C ASP A 94 2.89 21.16 -5.16
N PHE A 95 3.54 20.22 -4.48
CA PHE A 95 2.84 19.14 -3.79
C PHE A 95 2.06 19.68 -2.58
N ASP A 96 0.74 19.63 -2.69
CA ASP A 96 -0.21 19.90 -1.62
C ASP A 96 -1.10 18.67 -1.42
N PRO A 97 -0.89 17.86 -0.34
CA PRO A 97 -1.64 16.63 -0.14
C PRO A 97 -3.14 16.88 0.07
N ILE A 98 -3.53 18.04 0.62
CA ILE A 98 -4.94 18.40 0.85
C ILE A 98 -5.63 18.66 -0.48
N ALA A 99 -5.07 19.55 -1.30
CA ALA A 99 -5.63 19.89 -2.60
C ALA A 99 -5.73 18.68 -3.53
N ILE A 100 -4.71 17.81 -3.52
CA ILE A 100 -4.68 16.58 -4.30
C ILE A 100 -5.78 15.62 -3.84
N ALA A 101 -5.89 15.37 -2.53
CA ALA A 101 -6.89 14.46 -1.95
C ALA A 101 -8.32 14.92 -2.27
N GLN A 102 -8.61 16.22 -2.11
CA GLN A 102 -9.91 16.80 -2.45
C GLN A 102 -10.23 16.71 -3.94
N ALA A 103 -9.22 16.88 -4.82
CA ALA A 103 -9.41 16.70 -6.25
C ALA A 103 -9.72 15.24 -6.60
N TYR A 104 -9.05 14.28 -5.97
CA TYR A 104 -9.36 12.86 -6.12
C TYR A 104 -10.77 12.50 -5.66
N GLU A 105 -11.21 13.05 -4.50
CA GLU A 105 -12.56 12.83 -3.99
C GLU A 105 -13.61 13.37 -4.94
N ARG A 106 -13.48 14.63 -5.41
CA ARG A 106 -14.41 15.23 -6.38
C ARG A 106 -14.41 14.51 -7.73
N GLY A 107 -13.26 13.98 -8.16
CA GLY A 107 -13.13 13.19 -9.39
C GLY A 107 -13.79 11.81 -9.31
N GLY A 108 -14.17 11.32 -8.13
CA GLY A 108 -14.89 10.06 -7.97
C GLY A 108 -14.04 8.88 -7.47
N ALA A 109 -12.87 9.12 -6.86
CA ALA A 109 -12.11 8.07 -6.19
C ALA A 109 -12.94 7.42 -5.07
N SER A 110 -12.78 6.11 -4.88
CA SER A 110 -13.47 5.37 -3.81
C SER A 110 -12.71 5.43 -2.49
N CYS A 111 -11.39 5.34 -2.55
CA CYS A 111 -10.48 5.42 -1.41
C CYS A 111 -9.21 6.17 -1.83
N LEU A 112 -8.39 6.59 -0.87
CA LEU A 112 -7.08 7.18 -1.14
C LEU A 112 -5.97 6.32 -0.57
N SER A 113 -4.81 6.34 -1.22
CA SER A 113 -3.54 5.82 -0.74
C SER A 113 -2.61 7.00 -0.46
N VAL A 114 -1.99 7.07 0.71
CA VAL A 114 -1.09 8.17 1.07
C VAL A 114 0.28 7.62 1.40
N LEU A 115 1.30 8.06 0.62
CA LEU A 115 2.70 7.67 0.87
C LEU A 115 3.20 8.31 2.16
N THR A 116 3.68 7.47 3.09
CA THR A 116 4.23 7.89 4.37
C THR A 116 5.74 7.69 4.48
N ASP A 117 6.36 6.96 3.56
CA ASP A 117 7.82 6.84 3.48
C ASP A 117 8.48 8.18 3.17
N ARG A 118 9.39 8.61 4.03
CA ARG A 118 10.03 9.94 3.97
C ARG A 118 11.24 9.96 3.03
N GLU A 119 12.11 8.96 3.13
CA GLU A 119 13.40 8.97 2.44
C GLU A 119 13.27 8.74 0.93
N PHE A 120 12.46 7.77 0.52
CA PHE A 120 12.41 7.32 -0.87
C PHE A 120 11.24 7.91 -1.65
N PHE A 121 10.16 8.30 -0.97
CA PHE A 121 8.94 8.82 -1.60
C PHE A 121 8.62 10.27 -1.21
N LEU A 122 9.42 10.88 -0.36
CA LEU A 122 9.22 12.24 0.16
C LEU A 122 7.83 12.43 0.78
N GLY A 123 7.31 11.35 1.40
CA GLY A 123 6.04 11.30 2.10
C GLY A 123 6.18 11.67 3.58
N GLY A 124 5.19 11.26 4.38
CA GLY A 124 5.20 11.42 5.83
C GLY A 124 3.85 11.08 6.44
N PHE A 125 3.84 10.63 7.70
CA PHE A 125 2.60 10.39 8.46
C PHE A 125 1.80 11.67 8.66
N GLU A 126 2.45 12.84 8.68
CA GLU A 126 1.80 14.15 8.68
C GLU A 126 0.91 14.37 7.46
N ASN A 127 1.31 13.88 6.27
CA ASN A 127 0.48 13.95 5.07
C ASN A 127 -0.80 13.12 5.22
N LEU A 128 -0.69 11.92 5.83
CA LEU A 128 -1.85 11.08 6.12
C LEU A 128 -2.84 11.79 7.04
N GLN A 129 -2.35 12.46 8.09
CA GLN A 129 -3.18 13.22 9.01
C GLN A 129 -3.85 14.44 8.34
N LEU A 130 -3.12 15.17 7.49
CA LEU A 130 -3.67 16.31 6.73
C LEU A 130 -4.79 15.85 5.79
N VAL A 131 -4.57 14.75 5.06
CA VAL A 131 -5.56 14.18 4.16
C VAL A 131 -6.78 13.68 4.95
N ARG A 132 -6.58 13.02 6.11
CA ARG A 132 -7.68 12.56 6.99
C ARG A 132 -8.63 13.67 7.39
N GLN A 133 -8.09 14.88 7.63
CA GLN A 133 -8.86 16.05 8.03
C GLN A 133 -9.57 16.74 6.84
N ALA A 134 -9.10 16.49 5.62
CA ALA A 134 -9.54 17.21 4.43
C ALA A 134 -10.62 16.49 3.61
N VAL A 135 -10.75 15.16 3.74
CA VAL A 135 -11.69 14.34 2.95
C VAL A 135 -12.40 13.29 3.80
N GLU A 136 -13.55 12.79 3.29
CA GLU A 136 -14.31 11.72 3.94
C GLU A 136 -13.99 10.32 3.39
N LEU A 137 -13.15 10.21 2.38
CA LEU A 137 -12.74 8.91 1.83
C LEU A 137 -11.88 8.11 2.81
N PRO A 138 -12.01 6.76 2.84
CA PRO A 138 -11.10 5.90 3.58
C PRO A 138 -9.66 5.98 3.06
N LEU A 139 -8.68 5.90 3.97
CA LEU A 139 -7.26 6.12 3.71
C LEU A 139 -6.41 4.87 3.93
N LEU A 140 -5.63 4.49 2.92
CA LEU A 140 -4.56 3.51 3.01
C LEU A 140 -3.25 4.21 3.41
N CYS A 141 -2.66 3.78 4.52
CA CYS A 141 -1.27 4.09 4.86
C CYS A 141 -0.35 3.26 3.96
N LYS A 142 0.27 3.90 2.97
CA LYS A 142 1.19 3.28 2.01
C LYS A 142 2.61 3.42 2.52
N GLU A 143 3.09 2.39 3.21
CA GLU A 143 4.36 2.35 3.94
C GLU A 143 5.02 0.98 3.78
N PHE A 144 6.32 0.90 4.01
CA PHE A 144 7.05 -0.37 4.11
C PHE A 144 6.99 -0.85 5.56
N ILE A 145 5.90 -1.53 5.90
CA ILE A 145 5.64 -2.01 7.26
C ILE A 145 6.51 -3.24 7.55
N ILE A 146 7.32 -3.15 8.60
CA ILE A 146 8.19 -4.22 9.09
C ILE A 146 8.06 -4.44 10.61
N ASP A 147 7.30 -3.56 11.28
CA ASP A 147 7.18 -3.55 12.75
C ASP A 147 5.81 -3.04 13.19
N PRO A 148 5.24 -3.56 14.28
CA PRO A 148 3.97 -3.11 14.87
C PRO A 148 3.91 -1.59 15.16
N TYR A 149 5.04 -0.98 15.49
CA TYR A 149 5.13 0.45 15.75
C TYR A 149 4.54 1.29 14.62
N GLN A 150 4.87 0.96 13.37
CA GLN A 150 4.42 1.69 12.18
C GLN A 150 2.90 1.57 12.00
N ILE A 151 2.29 0.44 12.39
CA ILE A 151 0.83 0.24 12.33
C ILE A 151 0.13 1.16 13.34
N TYR A 152 0.61 1.19 14.59
CA TYR A 152 0.08 2.10 15.61
C TYR A 152 0.24 3.56 15.19
N LEU A 153 1.40 3.91 14.63
CA LEU A 153 1.68 5.25 14.13
C LEU A 153 0.74 5.63 12.98
N GLY A 154 0.57 4.75 11.98
CA GLY A 154 -0.39 4.96 10.89
C GLY A 154 -1.81 5.17 11.42
N ARG A 155 -2.25 4.32 12.37
CA ARG A 155 -3.57 4.46 13.00
C ARG A 155 -3.72 5.78 13.74
N SER A 156 -2.70 6.21 14.49
CA SER A 156 -2.72 7.48 15.22
C SER A 156 -2.83 8.71 14.31
N HIS A 157 -2.40 8.59 13.05
CA HIS A 157 -2.54 9.62 12.01
C HIS A 157 -3.77 9.44 11.10
N GLY A 158 -4.68 8.51 11.45
CA GLY A 158 -5.97 8.37 10.79
C GLY A 158 -6.05 7.36 9.65
N ALA A 159 -5.14 6.38 9.59
CA ALA A 159 -5.25 5.26 8.66
C ALA A 159 -6.54 4.45 8.90
N ASP A 160 -7.17 4.02 7.83
CA ASP A 160 -8.31 3.10 7.77
C ASP A 160 -7.89 1.73 7.21
N ALA A 161 -6.78 1.71 6.47
CA ALA A 161 -6.13 0.52 5.98
C ALA A 161 -4.60 0.69 6.01
N VAL A 162 -3.88 -0.44 6.01
CA VAL A 162 -2.41 -0.49 6.01
C VAL A 162 -1.93 -1.48 4.96
N LEU A 163 -0.85 -1.12 4.25
CA LEU A 163 -0.18 -1.99 3.31
C LEU A 163 0.73 -2.98 4.03
N LEU A 164 0.63 -4.26 3.67
CA LEU A 164 1.60 -5.29 4.00
C LEU A 164 2.18 -5.85 2.69
N ILE A 165 3.50 -5.92 2.56
CA ILE A 165 4.17 -6.38 1.35
C ILE A 165 4.74 -7.79 1.58
N ALA A 166 4.22 -8.79 0.89
CA ALA A 166 4.62 -10.20 1.07
C ALA A 166 6.12 -10.43 0.79
N ALA A 167 6.71 -9.65 -0.13
CA ALA A 167 8.13 -9.76 -0.47
C ALA A 167 9.08 -9.37 0.67
N ILE A 168 8.65 -8.54 1.63
CA ILE A 168 9.47 -8.03 2.73
C ILE A 168 9.12 -8.64 4.09
N LEU A 169 8.10 -9.49 4.16
CA LEU A 169 7.60 -10.11 5.39
C LEU A 169 7.64 -11.63 5.30
N THR A 170 7.98 -12.27 6.40
CA THR A 170 7.81 -13.72 6.58
C THR A 170 6.34 -14.04 6.88
N ASP A 171 5.95 -15.32 6.77
CA ASP A 171 4.57 -15.75 7.06
C ASP A 171 4.15 -15.47 8.51
N PRO A 172 5.02 -15.71 9.54
CA PRO A 172 4.71 -15.29 10.90
C PRO A 172 4.49 -13.79 11.05
N GLU A 173 5.35 -12.94 10.41
CA GLU A 173 5.19 -11.49 10.45
C GLU A 173 3.91 -11.04 9.75
N LEU A 174 3.59 -11.59 8.56
CA LEU A 174 2.33 -11.28 7.87
C LEU A 174 1.13 -11.61 8.76
N THR A 175 1.13 -12.78 9.41
CA THR A 175 0.05 -13.20 10.30
C THR A 175 -0.09 -12.27 11.51
N GLU A 176 1.02 -11.95 12.18
CA GLU A 176 1.06 -11.08 13.36
C GLU A 176 0.59 -9.66 13.03
N LEU A 177 1.18 -9.06 11.98
CA LEU A 177 0.88 -7.68 11.60
C LEU A 177 -0.54 -7.52 11.07
N GLN A 178 -1.03 -8.51 10.31
CA GLN A 178 -2.43 -8.52 9.85
C GLN A 178 -3.41 -8.62 11.02
N ALA A 179 -3.16 -9.53 11.99
CA ALA A 179 -4.00 -9.65 13.17
C ALA A 179 -4.08 -8.33 13.95
N LEU A 180 -2.93 -7.64 14.12
CA LEU A 180 -2.88 -6.32 14.76
C LEU A 180 -3.68 -5.27 13.98
N ILE A 181 -3.58 -5.23 12.65
CA ILE A 181 -4.34 -4.30 11.81
C ILE A 181 -5.85 -4.51 12.03
N HIS A 182 -6.30 -5.77 12.05
CA HIS A 182 -7.71 -6.11 12.29
C HIS A 182 -8.16 -5.79 13.72
N GLU A 183 -7.31 -6.03 14.74
CA GLU A 183 -7.58 -5.65 16.14
C GLU A 183 -7.83 -4.14 16.27
N LEU A 184 -7.10 -3.33 15.51
CA LEU A 184 -7.27 -1.88 15.47
C LEU A 184 -8.45 -1.43 14.58
N GLY A 185 -9.24 -2.35 14.03
CA GLY A 185 -10.42 -2.10 13.19
C GLY A 185 -10.11 -1.66 11.76
N MET A 186 -8.86 -1.76 11.33
CA MET A 186 -8.41 -1.39 9.99
C MET A 186 -8.46 -2.57 9.00
N ALA A 187 -8.40 -2.27 7.70
CA ALA A 187 -8.19 -3.26 6.65
C ALA A 187 -6.69 -3.45 6.35
N ALA A 188 -6.27 -4.69 6.04
CA ALA A 188 -4.94 -4.96 5.51
C ALA A 188 -5.02 -5.17 3.99
N LEU A 189 -4.27 -4.36 3.21
CA LEU A 189 -4.01 -4.63 1.80
C LEU A 189 -2.69 -5.41 1.72
N VAL A 190 -2.75 -6.69 1.33
CA VAL A 190 -1.57 -7.55 1.22
C VAL A 190 -1.09 -7.58 -0.21
N GLU A 191 0.05 -6.93 -0.48
CA GLU A 191 0.65 -6.80 -1.81
C GLU A 191 1.51 -8.01 -2.16
N VAL A 192 1.31 -8.56 -3.38
CA VAL A 192 2.08 -9.65 -3.97
C VAL A 192 2.58 -9.28 -5.36
N HIS A 193 3.74 -9.85 -5.76
CA HIS A 193 4.36 -9.64 -7.07
C HIS A 193 4.53 -10.95 -7.85
N THR A 194 4.59 -12.08 -7.15
CA THR A 194 4.92 -13.38 -7.74
C THR A 194 3.91 -14.43 -7.32
N GLN A 195 3.85 -15.53 -8.09
CA GLN A 195 3.03 -16.69 -7.74
C GLN A 195 3.40 -17.26 -6.35
N ALA A 196 4.69 -17.36 -6.05
CA ALA A 196 5.15 -17.88 -4.77
C ALA A 196 4.69 -17.01 -3.59
N GLU A 197 4.66 -15.69 -3.75
CA GLU A 197 4.11 -14.77 -2.75
C GLU A 197 2.59 -14.93 -2.61
N LEU A 198 1.89 -15.04 -3.74
CA LEU A 198 0.45 -15.29 -3.75
C LEU A 198 0.09 -16.60 -3.04
N ASP A 199 0.80 -17.70 -3.37
CA ASP A 199 0.57 -19.01 -2.76
C ASP A 199 0.75 -18.96 -1.23
N ARG A 200 1.73 -18.21 -0.72
CA ARG A 200 1.93 -17.95 0.71
C ARG A 200 0.78 -17.16 1.32
N VAL A 201 0.40 -16.05 0.69
CA VAL A 201 -0.64 -15.13 1.19
C VAL A 201 -2.00 -15.82 1.27
N LEU A 202 -2.31 -16.71 0.33
CA LEU A 202 -3.55 -17.50 0.35
C LEU A 202 -3.65 -18.48 1.55
N GLN A 203 -2.53 -18.78 2.23
CA GLN A 203 -2.50 -19.60 3.44
C GLN A 203 -2.62 -18.77 4.74
N ILE A 204 -2.47 -17.43 4.65
CA ILE A 204 -2.58 -16.55 5.81
C ILE A 204 -4.06 -16.40 6.19
N PRO A 205 -4.44 -16.66 7.46
CA PRO A 205 -5.82 -16.52 7.91
C PRO A 205 -6.34 -15.09 7.75
N ASP A 206 -7.64 -14.96 7.48
CA ASP A 206 -8.37 -13.68 7.47
C ASP A 206 -7.90 -12.63 6.45
N VAL A 207 -7.04 -12.98 5.50
CA VAL A 207 -6.78 -12.13 4.32
C VAL A 207 -8.07 -11.98 3.52
N ARG A 208 -8.41 -10.76 3.15
CA ARG A 208 -9.60 -10.43 2.35
C ARG A 208 -9.30 -9.53 1.15
N LEU A 209 -8.23 -8.76 1.23
CA LEU A 209 -7.87 -7.74 0.25
C LEU A 209 -6.43 -8.00 -0.21
N ILE A 210 -6.27 -8.37 -1.48
CA ILE A 210 -4.97 -8.72 -2.06
C ILE A 210 -4.66 -7.77 -3.21
N GLY A 211 -3.47 -7.17 -3.15
CA GLY A 211 -2.92 -6.31 -4.20
C GLY A 211 -1.98 -7.11 -5.10
N ILE A 212 -2.20 -7.06 -6.40
CA ILE A 212 -1.24 -7.57 -7.40
C ILE A 212 -0.50 -6.36 -7.97
N ASN A 213 0.78 -6.23 -7.63
CA ASN A 213 1.60 -5.15 -8.15
C ASN A 213 2.27 -5.56 -9.48
N ASN A 214 1.86 -4.87 -10.54
CA ASN A 214 2.37 -5.09 -11.91
C ASN A 214 3.80 -4.55 -12.10
N ARG A 215 4.36 -3.87 -11.09
CA ARG A 215 5.75 -3.39 -11.13
C ARG A 215 6.67 -4.42 -10.50
N ASN A 216 7.62 -4.91 -11.30
CA ASN A 216 8.73 -5.69 -10.78
C ASN A 216 9.66 -4.78 -9.95
N LEU A 217 9.87 -5.11 -8.67
CA LEU A 217 10.66 -4.29 -7.75
C LEU A 217 12.17 -4.45 -7.89
N GLU A 218 12.64 -5.40 -8.72
CA GLU A 218 14.07 -5.58 -9.01
C GLU A 218 14.56 -4.67 -10.13
N ASN A 219 13.74 -4.50 -11.20
CA ASN A 219 14.13 -3.79 -12.41
C ASN A 219 13.18 -2.64 -12.79
N PHE A 220 12.11 -2.41 -12.02
CA PHE A 220 11.06 -1.41 -12.25
C PHE A 220 10.24 -1.55 -13.53
N VAL A 221 10.37 -2.65 -14.25
CA VAL A 221 9.50 -2.95 -15.39
C VAL A 221 8.06 -3.11 -14.91
N VAL A 222 7.11 -2.56 -15.68
CA VAL A 222 5.68 -2.60 -15.37
C VAL A 222 4.96 -3.32 -16.50
N GLU A 223 4.27 -4.40 -16.16
CA GLU A 223 3.52 -5.24 -17.11
C GLU A 223 2.15 -5.57 -16.52
N LEU A 224 1.07 -5.03 -17.11
CA LEU A 224 -0.30 -5.29 -16.66
C LEU A 224 -0.70 -6.76 -16.73
N GLU A 225 -0.04 -7.50 -17.61
CA GLU A 225 -0.16 -8.94 -17.76
C GLU A 225 0.13 -9.69 -16.45
N GLN A 226 0.89 -9.11 -15.51
CA GLN A 226 1.14 -9.73 -14.21
C GLN A 226 -0.15 -10.00 -13.44
N THR A 227 -1.09 -9.05 -13.46
CA THR A 227 -2.44 -9.27 -12.89
C THR A 227 -3.11 -10.47 -13.55
N LYS A 228 -3.09 -10.55 -14.90
CA LYS A 228 -3.69 -11.67 -15.62
C LYS A 228 -3.02 -13.00 -15.28
N ILE A 229 -1.68 -13.05 -15.30
CA ILE A 229 -0.89 -14.27 -15.05
C ILE A 229 -1.22 -14.88 -13.68
N LEU A 230 -1.32 -14.05 -12.62
CA LEU A 230 -1.63 -14.53 -11.29
C LEU A 230 -3.10 -14.93 -11.16
N MET A 231 -4.01 -14.14 -11.73
CA MET A 231 -5.45 -14.42 -11.67
C MET A 231 -5.84 -15.68 -12.44
N ASP A 232 -5.23 -15.95 -13.60
CA ASP A 232 -5.56 -17.12 -14.44
C ASP A 232 -5.22 -18.46 -13.77
N ARG A 233 -4.34 -18.46 -12.76
CA ARG A 233 -3.96 -19.66 -12.00
C ARG A 233 -4.90 -19.99 -10.85
N LEU A 234 -5.81 -19.09 -10.52
CA LEU A 234 -6.77 -19.27 -9.43
C LEU A 234 -8.04 -19.95 -9.95
N ASP A 235 -8.55 -20.89 -9.18
CA ASP A 235 -9.89 -21.41 -9.41
C ASP A 235 -10.96 -20.37 -9.08
N PRO A 236 -12.19 -20.49 -9.63
CA PRO A 236 -13.25 -19.51 -9.42
C PRO A 236 -13.61 -19.28 -7.95
N LEU A 237 -13.64 -20.33 -7.13
CA LEU A 237 -14.01 -20.23 -5.71
C LEU A 237 -12.95 -19.40 -4.94
N THR A 238 -11.69 -19.59 -5.24
CA THR A 238 -10.60 -18.79 -4.67
C THR A 238 -10.69 -17.35 -5.15
N ARG A 239 -10.98 -17.10 -6.45
CA ARG A 239 -11.15 -15.74 -6.96
C ARG A 239 -12.24 -14.98 -6.22
N ASP A 240 -13.40 -15.60 -6.02
CA ASP A 240 -14.58 -14.97 -5.43
C ASP A 240 -14.43 -14.71 -3.92
N LYS A 241 -13.46 -15.37 -3.27
CA LYS A 241 -13.23 -15.24 -1.83
C LYS A 241 -12.56 -13.91 -1.44
N TYR A 242 -11.78 -13.30 -2.35
CA TYR A 242 -10.96 -12.13 -2.08
C TYR A 242 -11.38 -10.93 -2.92
N LEU A 243 -11.11 -9.72 -2.41
CA LEU A 243 -11.15 -8.50 -3.21
C LEU A 243 -9.75 -8.25 -3.78
N TRP A 244 -9.67 -8.21 -5.11
CA TRP A 244 -8.42 -8.07 -5.85
C TRP A 244 -8.18 -6.63 -6.27
N VAL A 245 -6.98 -6.11 -5.97
CA VAL A 245 -6.54 -4.77 -6.39
C VAL A 245 -5.39 -4.93 -7.38
N SER A 246 -5.51 -4.37 -8.58
CA SER A 246 -4.39 -4.27 -9.52
C SER A 246 -3.65 -2.95 -9.30
N GLU A 247 -2.33 -3.01 -9.10
CA GLU A 247 -1.51 -1.86 -8.76
C GLU A 247 -0.43 -1.62 -9.82
N SER A 248 -0.12 -0.36 -10.10
CA SER A 248 0.87 0.08 -11.08
C SER A 248 0.50 -0.17 -12.55
N GLY A 249 0.91 0.74 -13.44
CA GLY A 249 0.80 0.58 -14.89
C GLY A 249 -0.54 0.97 -15.50
N ILE A 250 -1.44 1.55 -14.76
CA ILE A 250 -2.77 1.95 -15.24
C ILE A 250 -2.73 3.43 -15.63
N TYR A 251 -2.94 3.71 -16.93
CA TYR A 251 -2.88 5.05 -17.52
C TYR A 251 -4.15 5.43 -18.24
N THR A 252 -4.89 4.46 -18.78
CA THR A 252 -6.02 4.68 -19.66
C THR A 252 -7.25 3.89 -19.21
N ARG A 253 -8.42 4.26 -19.74
CA ARG A 253 -9.63 3.46 -19.56
C ARG A 253 -9.44 2.02 -20.07
N HIS A 254 -8.72 1.82 -21.17
CA HIS A 254 -8.43 0.50 -21.71
C HIS A 254 -7.65 -0.37 -20.70
N ASP A 255 -6.69 0.21 -19.99
CA ASP A 255 -5.95 -0.51 -18.94
C ASP A 255 -6.88 -0.92 -17.79
N LEU A 256 -7.83 -0.04 -17.39
CA LEU A 256 -8.86 -0.37 -16.40
C LEU A 256 -9.73 -1.55 -16.86
N ASP A 257 -10.23 -1.49 -18.09
CA ASP A 257 -11.08 -2.54 -18.65
C ASP A 257 -10.33 -3.87 -18.75
N PHE A 258 -9.03 -3.82 -19.11
CA PHE A 258 -8.17 -5.00 -19.14
C PHE A 258 -8.05 -5.66 -17.76
N VAL A 259 -7.61 -4.94 -16.72
CA VAL A 259 -7.43 -5.54 -15.40
C VAL A 259 -8.77 -5.95 -14.77
N GLN A 260 -9.85 -5.25 -15.07
CA GLN A 260 -11.21 -5.65 -14.69
C GLN A 260 -11.59 -6.99 -15.34
N SER A 261 -11.30 -7.17 -16.63
CA SER A 261 -11.55 -8.43 -17.33
C SER A 261 -10.76 -9.60 -16.77
N CYS A 262 -9.60 -9.32 -16.17
CA CYS A 262 -8.79 -10.30 -15.44
C CYS A 262 -9.34 -10.65 -14.05
N GLY A 263 -10.33 -9.90 -13.54
CA GLY A 263 -10.97 -10.14 -12.23
C GLY A 263 -10.62 -9.14 -11.14
N ALA A 264 -9.86 -8.07 -11.44
CA ALA A 264 -9.61 -7.01 -10.47
C ALA A 264 -10.90 -6.26 -10.12
N SER A 265 -11.23 -6.18 -8.84
CA SER A 265 -12.39 -5.46 -8.30
C SER A 265 -12.07 -4.00 -7.99
N ALA A 266 -10.80 -3.70 -7.79
CA ALA A 266 -10.29 -2.36 -7.55
C ALA A 266 -8.91 -2.17 -8.21
N VAL A 267 -8.49 -0.91 -8.32
CA VAL A 267 -7.19 -0.51 -8.85
C VAL A 267 -6.54 0.53 -7.95
N LEU A 268 -5.21 0.52 -7.84
CA LEU A 268 -4.44 1.56 -7.19
C LEU A 268 -3.65 2.35 -8.25
N VAL A 269 -3.97 3.64 -8.38
CA VAL A 269 -3.44 4.51 -9.45
C VAL A 269 -2.86 5.79 -8.85
N GLY A 270 -1.63 6.09 -9.20
CA GLY A 270 -0.94 7.31 -8.75
C GLY A 270 -0.31 8.09 -9.89
N GLU A 271 0.69 7.51 -10.58
CA GLU A 271 1.55 8.21 -11.53
C GLU A 271 0.79 8.91 -12.65
N SER A 272 -0.17 8.23 -13.25
CA SER A 272 -0.96 8.76 -14.38
C SER A 272 -1.89 9.90 -14.00
N LEU A 273 -2.33 9.95 -12.74
CA LEU A 273 -3.23 10.98 -12.23
C LEU A 273 -2.46 12.20 -11.69
N ILE A 274 -1.45 11.95 -10.84
CA ILE A 274 -0.76 13.01 -10.11
C ILE A 274 0.04 13.96 -11.00
N LYS A 275 0.46 13.51 -12.18
CA LYS A 275 1.23 14.27 -13.15
C LYS A 275 0.39 15.30 -13.92
N LEU A 276 -0.92 15.11 -13.98
CA LEU A 276 -1.79 15.97 -14.76
C LEU A 276 -2.11 17.25 -13.98
N GLU A 277 -2.23 18.37 -14.71
CA GLU A 277 -2.51 19.67 -14.12
C GLU A 277 -3.87 19.68 -13.42
N ASN A 278 -4.91 19.18 -14.11
CA ASN A 278 -6.25 19.03 -13.56
C ASN A 278 -6.47 17.57 -13.10
N ILE A 279 -6.18 17.33 -11.84
CA ILE A 279 -6.29 15.99 -11.20
C ILE A 279 -7.74 15.51 -11.16
N GLU A 280 -8.69 16.36 -10.85
CA GLU A 280 -10.13 16.02 -10.79
C GLU A 280 -10.61 15.51 -12.15
N LEU A 281 -10.33 16.24 -13.22
CA LEU A 281 -10.67 15.82 -14.58
C LEU A 281 -9.93 14.56 -15.00
N ALA A 282 -8.69 14.37 -14.56
CA ALA A 282 -7.92 13.17 -14.84
C ALA A 282 -8.59 11.91 -14.26
N VAL A 283 -9.10 12.00 -13.03
CA VAL A 283 -9.85 10.91 -12.38
C VAL A 283 -11.16 10.66 -13.11
N SER A 284 -11.95 11.72 -13.38
CA SER A 284 -13.21 11.57 -14.09
C SER A 284 -13.03 10.90 -15.45
N ASN A 285 -12.06 11.36 -16.25
CA ASN A 285 -11.77 10.78 -17.57
C ASN A 285 -11.32 9.30 -17.48
N LEU A 286 -10.56 8.94 -16.44
CA LEU A 286 -10.15 7.55 -16.24
C LEU A 286 -11.35 6.65 -15.90
N LEU A 287 -12.32 7.17 -15.14
CA LEU A 287 -13.50 6.41 -14.66
C LEU A 287 -14.68 6.43 -15.63
N GLU A 288 -14.78 7.41 -16.54
CA GLU A 288 -15.84 7.50 -17.55
C GLU A 288 -15.80 6.31 -18.52
N LYS A 289 -16.99 5.80 -18.88
CA LYS A 289 -17.17 4.71 -19.85
C LYS A 289 -17.32 5.25 -21.26
#